data_e34e6ad62328a39893537121acc4ad5d
#
_entry.id   e34e6ad62328a39893537121acc4ad5d
#
_cell.length_a   1.000
_cell.length_b   1.000
_cell.length_c   1.000
_cell.angle_alpha   90.00
_cell.angle_beta   90.00
_cell.angle_gamma   90.00
#
_symmetry.space_group_name_H-M   'P 1'
#
loop_
_entity.id
_entity.type
_entity.pdbx_description
1 polymer ?
#
loop_
_entity_poly.entity_id
_entity_poly.type
_entity_poly.pdbx_seq_one_letter_code
_entity_poly.pdbx_strand_id
1 'polypeptide(L)'
;MKKQLIPAVALSFILLGCSGKNTPAETTTSSMATTAQTTRTTTSSTSETTVNSTEASSEETTVTEATTKAQTASGKADLSLGYDIIVNKKHALPSTYAPGEDPTAGQQVRALIHRMQELGYPISDTYSGYRSYDYQTELYNDYVSREGKAAADTYSARPGYSEHQTGLAFDILDSHGNLLDGPEYSDAIHWLHTHAHEYGFIIRFQPGKEAITGYQAEAWHLRYVGDRATDIYNSGLSLEEYFGVAGGGYE
;
A
#
# COMPACT_ATOMS: atom_id res chain seq x y z
N MET A 1 10.30 -10.92 44.27
CA MET A 1 10.31 -10.10 43.06
C MET A 1 11.34 -10.68 42.09
N LYS A 2 10.92 -11.48 41.14
CA LYS A 2 11.82 -12.11 40.15
C LYS A 2 11.75 -11.27 38.85
N LYS A 3 12.87 -10.63 38.51
CA LYS A 3 13.05 -9.92 37.24
C LYS A 3 13.18 -10.96 36.12
N GLN A 4 12.25 -11.01 35.18
CA GLN A 4 12.44 -11.76 33.94
C GLN A 4 13.26 -10.90 32.97
N LEU A 5 14.40 -11.41 32.57
CA LEU A 5 15.18 -10.87 31.45
C LEU A 5 14.56 -11.37 30.14
N ILE A 6 14.26 -10.44 29.27
CA ILE A 6 13.89 -10.70 27.88
C ILE A 6 15.21 -10.77 27.08
N PRO A 7 15.46 -11.82 26.29
CA PRO A 7 16.68 -11.88 25.49
C PRO A 7 16.58 -10.95 24.28
N ALA A 8 17.60 -10.11 24.12
CA ALA A 8 17.83 -9.33 22.92
C ALA A 8 18.25 -10.29 21.79
N VAL A 9 17.50 -10.33 20.71
CA VAL A 9 17.87 -11.03 19.48
C VAL A 9 18.84 -10.11 18.73
N ALA A 10 20.13 -10.48 18.76
CA ALA A 10 21.15 -9.84 17.95
C ALA A 10 21.11 -10.42 16.54
N LEU A 11 20.78 -9.61 15.57
CA LEU A 11 20.87 -9.96 14.14
C LEU A 11 22.31 -9.74 13.68
N SER A 12 23.07 -10.83 13.51
CA SER A 12 24.43 -10.80 12.98
C SER A 12 24.39 -10.88 11.46
N PHE A 13 24.78 -9.81 10.79
CA PHE A 13 25.10 -9.83 9.35
C PHE A 13 26.46 -10.52 9.15
N ILE A 14 26.45 -11.66 8.46
CA ILE A 14 27.67 -12.29 7.95
C ILE A 14 27.83 -11.89 6.48
N LEU A 15 28.80 -11.02 6.24
CA LEU A 15 29.35 -10.77 4.91
C LEU A 15 30.24 -11.96 4.52
N LEU A 16 29.83 -12.73 3.53
CA LEU A 16 30.71 -13.70 2.87
C LEU A 16 30.97 -13.23 1.44
N GLY A 17 32.12 -12.62 1.26
CA GLY A 17 32.71 -12.43 -0.05
C GLY A 17 33.37 -13.71 -0.52
N CYS A 18 33.13 -14.12 -1.75
CA CYS A 18 33.99 -15.07 -2.46
C CYS A 18 34.20 -14.64 -3.91
N SER A 19 35.46 -14.42 -4.17
CA SER A 19 36.10 -14.11 -5.46
C SER A 19 36.35 -15.38 -6.28
N GLY A 20 36.16 -15.28 -7.60
CA GLY A 20 37.07 -15.85 -8.57
C GLY A 20 36.74 -17.20 -9.20
N LYS A 21 36.57 -17.32 -10.45
CA LYS A 21 37.50 -17.46 -11.58
C LYS A 21 36.80 -18.09 -12.80
N ASN A 22 37.04 -17.44 -13.93
CA ASN A 22 37.04 -17.86 -15.34
C ASN A 22 37.36 -19.35 -15.60
N THR A 23 36.86 -20.00 -16.66
CA THR A 23 36.99 -19.82 -18.13
C THR A 23 36.37 -21.06 -18.82
N PRO A 24 36.39 -21.22 -20.17
CA PRO A 24 35.36 -20.94 -21.16
C PRO A 24 34.96 -22.13 -22.07
N ALA A 25 34.08 -21.82 -23.04
CA ALA A 25 33.85 -22.47 -24.34
C ALA A 25 33.16 -23.87 -24.34
N GLU A 26 32.12 -24.04 -25.13
CA GLU A 26 32.22 -24.31 -26.56
C GLU A 26 30.87 -24.13 -27.28
N THR A 27 31.00 -23.67 -28.45
CA THR A 27 30.14 -23.44 -29.58
C THR A 27 29.55 -24.74 -30.13
N THR A 28 28.27 -24.76 -30.50
CA THR A 28 27.83 -25.42 -31.72
C THR A 28 26.60 -24.75 -32.34
N THR A 29 26.79 -24.34 -33.54
CA THR A 29 25.93 -23.84 -34.61
C THR A 29 25.00 -24.91 -35.17
N SER A 30 23.78 -24.53 -35.56
CA SER A 30 23.13 -24.92 -36.85
C SER A 30 21.72 -24.35 -36.85
N SER A 31 21.36 -23.39 -37.64
CA SER A 31 21.21 -23.21 -39.06
C SER A 31 19.81 -23.58 -39.59
N MET A 32 19.27 -22.55 -40.25
CA MET A 32 18.35 -22.51 -41.39
C MET A 32 16.87 -22.92 -41.16
N ALA A 33 15.97 -22.18 -41.60
CA ALA A 33 15.55 -21.26 -42.67
C ALA A 33 14.09 -21.64 -42.99
N THR A 34 13.17 -20.83 -43.31
CA THR A 34 12.83 -20.24 -44.59
C THR A 34 11.36 -19.80 -44.58
N THR A 35 11.16 -18.54 -44.82
CA THR A 35 10.22 -17.85 -45.69
C THR A 35 8.86 -18.50 -46.06
N ALA A 36 7.76 -17.76 -45.85
CA ALA A 36 6.81 -17.48 -46.94
C ALA A 36 5.90 -16.27 -46.61
N GLN A 37 6.06 -15.29 -47.43
CA GLN A 37 5.30 -14.07 -47.59
C GLN A 37 4.12 -14.39 -48.55
N THR A 38 2.91 -13.93 -48.21
CA THR A 38 1.86 -13.77 -49.23
C THR A 38 1.05 -12.53 -48.94
N THR A 39 1.21 -11.59 -49.83
CA THR A 39 0.44 -10.36 -50.04
C THR A 39 -0.79 -10.64 -50.91
N ARG A 40 -1.89 -9.97 -50.64
CA ARG A 40 -2.88 -9.43 -51.61
C ARG A 40 -4.04 -8.78 -50.86
N THR A 41 -4.18 -7.48 -50.91
CA THR A 41 -4.67 -6.55 -51.92
C THR A 41 -6.21 -6.42 -52.01
N THR A 42 -6.64 -5.23 -51.54
CA THR A 42 -7.73 -4.34 -51.95
C THR A 42 -9.12 -4.88 -52.35
N THR A 43 -10.17 -4.29 -51.76
CA THR A 43 -11.11 -3.46 -52.57
C THR A 43 -11.93 -2.52 -51.69
N SER A 44 -11.95 -1.27 -52.05
CA SER A 44 -12.83 -0.18 -51.64
C SER A 44 -14.28 -0.41 -52.09
N SER A 45 -15.24 -0.02 -51.28
CA SER A 45 -16.52 0.41 -51.81
C SER A 45 -17.11 1.50 -50.91
N THR A 46 -17.20 2.68 -51.49
CA THR A 46 -17.85 3.88 -51.00
C THR A 46 -19.39 3.73 -51.24
N SER A 47 -20.17 4.08 -50.25
CA SER A 47 -21.55 4.53 -50.47
C SER A 47 -21.95 5.52 -49.39
N GLU A 48 -22.06 6.76 -49.77
CA GLU A 48 -22.75 7.82 -49.06
C GLU A 48 -24.26 7.54 -49.08
N THR A 49 -24.93 7.80 -47.95
CA THR A 49 -26.30 8.35 -47.98
C THR A 49 -26.72 8.88 -46.60
N THR A 50 -26.85 10.20 -46.52
CA THR A 50 -27.92 11.03 -45.96
C THR A 50 -28.29 10.96 -44.49
N VAL A 51 -28.08 12.11 -43.86
CA VAL A 51 -28.60 12.69 -42.59
C VAL A 51 -30.04 12.30 -42.26
N ASN A 52 -30.26 11.92 -41.01
CA ASN A 52 -31.47 12.27 -40.31
C ASN A 52 -31.16 12.62 -38.84
N SER A 53 -31.44 13.86 -38.51
CA SER A 53 -31.39 14.46 -37.18
C SER A 53 -32.50 13.86 -36.34
N THR A 54 -32.16 13.25 -35.20
CA THR A 54 -33.12 13.02 -34.13
C THR A 54 -32.42 13.33 -32.82
N GLU A 55 -32.97 14.27 -32.09
CA GLU A 55 -32.59 14.72 -30.76
C GLU A 55 -32.42 13.54 -29.81
N ALA A 56 -31.25 13.37 -29.29
CA ALA A 56 -30.98 12.50 -28.15
C ALA A 56 -31.07 13.36 -26.89
N SER A 57 -32.12 13.12 -26.14
CA SER A 57 -32.31 13.52 -24.75
C SER A 57 -31.03 13.20 -23.94
N SER A 58 -30.41 14.22 -23.39
CA SER A 58 -29.35 14.08 -22.39
C SER A 58 -29.98 13.54 -21.11
N GLU A 59 -29.83 12.26 -20.86
CA GLU A 59 -29.94 11.74 -19.49
C GLU A 59 -28.78 12.29 -18.68
N GLU A 60 -29.11 13.30 -17.89
CA GLU A 60 -28.31 13.85 -16.83
C GLU A 60 -28.13 12.75 -15.79
N THR A 61 -27.01 12.05 -15.87
CA THR A 61 -26.56 11.13 -14.80
C THR A 61 -26.29 11.98 -13.57
N THR A 62 -27.25 12.04 -12.68
CA THR A 62 -27.08 12.58 -11.33
C THR A 62 -26.01 11.75 -10.63
N VAL A 63 -24.77 12.23 -10.69
CA VAL A 63 -23.71 11.82 -9.78
C VAL A 63 -24.19 12.22 -8.40
N THR A 64 -24.57 11.24 -7.61
CA THR A 64 -24.88 11.43 -6.20
C THR A 64 -23.61 11.98 -5.55
N GLU A 65 -23.55 13.29 -5.31
CA GLU A 65 -22.54 13.91 -4.47
C GLU A 65 -22.64 13.27 -3.08
N ALA A 66 -21.81 12.23 -2.85
CA ALA A 66 -21.48 11.81 -1.51
C ALA A 66 -20.76 13.01 -0.88
N THR A 67 -21.47 13.74 -0.03
CA THR A 67 -20.95 14.87 0.72
C THR A 67 -19.78 14.38 1.56
N THR A 68 -18.58 14.44 0.99
CA THR A 68 -17.33 14.16 1.69
C THR A 68 -17.16 15.30 2.68
N LYS A 69 -17.33 14.99 3.97
CA LYS A 69 -17.02 15.91 5.04
C LYS A 69 -15.52 16.17 4.97
N ALA A 70 -15.11 17.28 4.37
CA ALA A 70 -13.71 17.66 4.27
C ALA A 70 -13.14 17.81 5.68
N GLN A 71 -12.04 17.11 5.97
CA GLN A 71 -11.28 17.30 7.18
C GLN A 71 -10.67 18.70 7.14
N THR A 72 -11.18 19.63 7.95
CA THR A 72 -10.76 21.01 7.96
C THR A 72 -9.38 21.18 8.60
N ALA A 73 -8.58 22.07 8.06
CA ALA A 73 -7.20 22.40 8.33
C ALA A 73 -6.90 22.81 9.80
N SER A 74 -6.78 21.85 10.71
CA SER A 74 -6.47 22.16 12.11
C SER A 74 -5.28 21.38 12.69
N GLY A 75 -4.52 20.65 11.89
CA GLY A 75 -3.40 19.84 12.38
C GLY A 75 -3.83 18.63 13.24
N LYS A 76 -5.12 18.34 13.30
CA LYS A 76 -5.69 17.20 14.06
C LYS A 76 -6.54 16.32 13.14
N ALA A 77 -6.46 15.02 13.38
CA ALA A 77 -7.36 14.07 12.75
C ALA A 77 -8.80 14.23 13.29
N ASP A 78 -9.79 14.14 12.42
CA ASP A 78 -11.21 14.20 12.82
C ASP A 78 -11.70 12.80 13.20
N LEU A 79 -11.80 12.54 14.50
CA LEU A 79 -12.22 11.24 15.05
C LEU A 79 -13.67 10.86 14.71
N SER A 80 -14.49 11.80 14.22
CA SER A 80 -15.90 11.54 13.88
C SER A 80 -16.10 10.89 12.52
N LEU A 81 -15.03 10.78 11.72
CA LEU A 81 -15.08 10.29 10.33
C LEU A 81 -15.09 8.74 10.22
N GLY A 82 -14.92 8.01 11.32
CA GLY A 82 -14.89 6.54 11.29
C GLY A 82 -13.78 6.02 10.36
N TYR A 83 -14.12 5.20 9.38
CA TYR A 83 -13.12 4.65 8.43
C TYR A 83 -12.53 5.69 7.47
N ASP A 84 -13.16 6.85 7.32
CA ASP A 84 -12.67 7.96 6.49
C ASP A 84 -11.66 8.86 7.23
N ILE A 85 -11.31 8.55 8.49
CA ILE A 85 -10.34 9.32 9.27
C ILE A 85 -8.99 9.36 8.55
N ILE A 86 -8.41 10.56 8.42
CA ILE A 86 -7.08 10.77 7.86
C ILE A 86 -6.09 11.07 8.97
N VAL A 87 -5.08 10.23 9.07
CA VAL A 87 -3.93 10.41 9.96
C VAL A 87 -2.68 10.44 9.11
N ASN A 88 -1.96 11.53 9.15
CA ASN A 88 -0.72 11.73 8.39
C ASN A 88 0.14 12.80 9.07
N LYS A 89 1.25 13.21 8.47
CA LYS A 89 2.18 14.21 9.04
C LYS A 89 1.56 15.60 9.26
N LYS A 90 0.36 15.87 8.75
CA LYS A 90 -0.41 17.12 8.95
C LYS A 90 -1.58 16.95 9.92
N HIS A 91 -2.03 15.72 10.19
CA HIS A 91 -3.23 15.43 10.95
C HIS A 91 -2.93 14.41 12.06
N ALA A 92 -2.70 14.91 13.27
CA ALA A 92 -2.30 14.10 14.43
C ALA A 92 -3.50 13.59 15.22
N LEU A 93 -3.35 12.39 15.80
CA LEU A 93 -4.23 11.84 16.83
C LEU A 93 -3.83 12.35 18.22
N PRO A 94 -4.78 12.51 19.15
CA PRO A 94 -4.46 12.73 20.54
C PRO A 94 -3.68 11.55 21.14
N SER A 95 -2.76 11.82 22.07
CA SER A 95 -2.01 10.77 22.77
C SER A 95 -2.91 9.82 23.57
N THR A 96 -4.09 10.30 23.99
CA THR A 96 -5.08 9.53 24.74
C THR A 96 -6.01 8.71 23.85
N TYR A 97 -5.92 8.82 22.52
CA TYR A 97 -6.73 8.05 21.60
C TYR A 97 -6.18 6.61 21.49
N ALA A 98 -6.92 5.65 22.08
CA ALA A 98 -6.48 4.27 22.20
C ALA A 98 -7.65 3.29 21.96
N PRO A 99 -8.20 3.22 20.73
CA PRO A 99 -9.35 2.37 20.42
C PRO A 99 -9.05 0.88 20.42
N GLY A 100 -7.77 0.48 20.30
CA GLY A 100 -7.36 -0.89 19.99
C GLY A 100 -7.53 -1.20 18.51
N GLU A 101 -7.38 -2.48 18.14
CA GLU A 101 -7.66 -2.98 16.80
C GLU A 101 -9.16 -2.90 16.49
N ASP A 102 -9.52 -2.37 15.31
CA ASP A 102 -10.90 -2.40 14.84
C ASP A 102 -11.30 -3.86 14.54
N PRO A 103 -12.41 -4.39 15.14
CA PRO A 103 -12.77 -5.80 14.99
C PRO A 103 -13.08 -6.20 13.54
N THR A 104 -13.72 -5.30 12.78
CA THR A 104 -14.08 -5.56 11.37
C THR A 104 -12.83 -5.57 10.50
N ALA A 105 -11.97 -4.56 10.62
CA ALA A 105 -10.72 -4.50 9.89
C ALA A 105 -9.81 -5.70 10.23
N GLY A 106 -9.72 -6.07 11.51
CA GLY A 106 -8.98 -7.26 11.96
C GLY A 106 -9.55 -8.57 11.42
N GLN A 107 -10.86 -8.71 11.26
CA GLN A 107 -11.47 -9.86 10.59
C GLN A 107 -11.09 -9.90 9.10
N GLN A 108 -11.14 -8.76 8.42
CA GLN A 108 -10.85 -8.66 7.00
C GLN A 108 -9.36 -8.92 6.69
N VAL A 109 -8.43 -8.42 7.48
CA VAL A 109 -7.00 -8.69 7.27
C VAL A 109 -6.68 -10.17 7.45
N ARG A 110 -7.29 -10.85 8.42
CA ARG A 110 -7.12 -12.30 8.59
C ARG A 110 -7.69 -13.09 7.40
N ALA A 111 -8.84 -12.68 6.86
CA ALA A 111 -9.42 -13.31 5.67
C ALA A 111 -8.52 -13.13 4.44
N LEU A 112 -7.94 -11.93 4.25
CA LEU A 112 -6.99 -11.62 3.19
C LEU A 112 -5.72 -12.48 3.31
N ILE A 113 -5.11 -12.54 4.50
CA ILE A 113 -3.91 -13.36 4.77
C ILE A 113 -4.21 -14.84 4.47
N HIS A 114 -5.32 -15.37 4.96
CA HIS A 114 -5.71 -16.76 4.70
C HIS A 114 -5.84 -17.02 3.19
N ARG A 115 -6.44 -16.09 2.45
CA ARG A 115 -6.56 -16.22 0.99
C ARG A 115 -5.20 -16.22 0.30
N MET A 116 -4.27 -15.36 0.71
CA MET A 116 -2.90 -15.35 0.18
C MET A 116 -2.18 -16.69 0.44
N GLN A 117 -2.35 -17.25 1.63
CA GLN A 117 -1.78 -18.55 2.00
C GLN A 117 -2.40 -19.70 1.19
N GLU A 118 -3.72 -19.70 0.97
CA GLU A 118 -4.40 -20.69 0.10
C GLU A 118 -3.85 -20.67 -1.34
N LEU A 119 -3.44 -19.50 -1.81
CA LEU A 119 -2.81 -19.34 -3.12
C LEU A 119 -1.34 -19.73 -3.14
N GLY A 120 -0.78 -20.11 -1.99
CA GLY A 120 0.60 -20.60 -1.86
C GLY A 120 1.63 -19.49 -1.65
N TYR A 121 1.21 -18.26 -1.40
CA TYR A 121 2.17 -17.17 -1.07
C TYR A 121 2.76 -17.38 0.32
N PRO A 122 4.07 -17.11 0.51
CA PRO A 122 4.78 -17.33 1.77
C PRO A 122 4.51 -16.17 2.76
N ILE A 123 3.27 -16.07 3.22
CA ILE A 123 2.77 -15.03 4.12
C ILE A 123 2.62 -15.61 5.53
N SER A 124 2.99 -14.82 6.54
CA SER A 124 2.76 -15.14 7.95
C SER A 124 1.26 -15.16 8.28
N ASP A 125 0.86 -15.95 9.25
CA ASP A 125 -0.46 -15.91 9.89
C ASP A 125 -0.60 -14.74 10.89
N THR A 126 0.50 -14.03 11.17
CA THR A 126 0.56 -12.84 11.99
C THR A 126 0.80 -11.59 11.16
N TYR A 127 0.47 -10.45 11.73
CA TYR A 127 0.64 -9.12 11.13
C TYR A 127 1.01 -8.09 12.21
N SER A 128 1.52 -6.92 11.81
CA SER A 128 1.66 -5.78 12.71
C SER A 128 0.41 -4.90 12.59
N GLY A 129 -0.40 -4.83 13.63
CA GLY A 129 -1.68 -4.10 13.64
C GLY A 129 -1.65 -2.85 14.53
N TYR A 130 -2.58 -2.78 15.49
CA TYR A 130 -2.70 -1.64 16.41
C TYR A 130 -1.39 -1.37 17.16
N ARG A 131 -0.99 -0.09 17.18
CA ARG A 131 0.15 0.42 17.98
C ARG A 131 -0.30 1.61 18.82
N SER A 132 -0.13 1.55 20.14
CA SER A 132 -0.46 2.67 21.02
C SER A 132 0.48 3.87 20.78
N TYR A 133 0.08 5.04 21.26
CA TYR A 133 0.93 6.24 21.24
C TYR A 133 2.28 6.00 21.91
N ASP A 134 2.27 5.33 23.07
CA ASP A 134 3.50 5.07 23.84
C ASP A 134 4.42 4.09 23.11
N TYR A 135 3.86 3.01 22.53
CA TYR A 135 4.63 2.08 21.72
C TYR A 135 5.25 2.78 20.50
N GLN A 136 4.48 3.62 19.79
CA GLN A 136 5.01 4.40 18.67
C GLN A 136 6.10 5.38 19.11
N THR A 137 6.03 5.91 20.34
CA THR A 137 7.06 6.78 20.90
C THR A 137 8.39 6.03 21.09
N GLU A 138 8.33 4.84 21.65
CA GLU A 138 9.51 3.99 21.85
C GLU A 138 10.12 3.58 20.50
N LEU A 139 9.28 3.11 19.56
CA LEU A 139 9.70 2.69 18.23
C LEU A 139 10.36 3.83 17.44
N TYR A 140 9.72 4.99 17.38
CA TYR A 140 10.25 6.14 16.67
C TYR A 140 11.58 6.64 17.28
N ASN A 141 11.66 6.72 18.60
CA ASN A 141 12.89 7.13 19.29
C ASN A 141 14.04 6.15 19.06
N ASP A 142 13.75 4.85 18.96
CA ASP A 142 14.77 3.86 18.62
C ASP A 142 15.32 4.09 17.20
N TYR A 143 14.46 4.33 16.20
CA TYR A 143 14.90 4.72 14.84
C TYR A 143 15.71 6.01 14.84
N VAL A 144 15.23 7.05 15.54
CA VAL A 144 15.98 8.32 15.64
C VAL A 144 17.36 8.14 16.26
N SER A 145 17.47 7.29 17.26
CA SER A 145 18.75 7.02 17.93
C SER A 145 19.77 6.31 17.03
N ARG A 146 19.30 5.47 16.11
CA ARG A 146 20.15 4.69 15.20
C ARG A 146 20.49 5.44 13.91
N GLU A 147 19.57 6.16 13.34
CA GLU A 147 19.66 6.67 11.97
C GLU A 147 19.49 8.20 11.89
N GLY A 148 19.10 8.83 12.98
CA GLY A 148 18.80 10.25 13.05
C GLY A 148 17.38 10.57 12.59
N LYS A 149 16.88 11.72 13.05
CA LYS A 149 15.49 12.17 12.85
C LYS A 149 15.09 12.28 11.37
N ALA A 150 15.98 12.85 10.54
CA ALA A 150 15.66 13.04 9.12
C ALA A 150 15.45 11.73 8.37
N ALA A 151 16.23 10.69 8.67
CA ALA A 151 16.05 9.36 8.10
C ALA A 151 14.79 8.71 8.66
N ALA A 152 14.60 8.67 9.97
CA ALA A 152 13.44 8.10 10.63
C ALA A 152 12.11 8.71 10.09
N ASP A 153 12.06 10.01 9.87
CA ASP A 153 10.88 10.71 9.34
C ASP A 153 10.46 10.25 7.92
N THR A 154 11.32 9.56 7.17
CA THR A 154 10.96 9.11 5.81
C THR A 154 10.07 7.87 5.79
N TYR A 155 10.16 7.01 6.80
CA TYR A 155 9.48 5.72 6.85
C TYR A 155 8.71 5.46 8.17
N SER A 156 9.01 6.18 9.25
CA SER A 156 8.34 6.02 10.53
C SER A 156 7.56 7.26 10.94
N ALA A 157 6.34 7.07 11.37
CA ALA A 157 5.52 8.16 11.90
C ALA A 157 6.00 8.60 13.29
N ARG A 158 6.00 9.91 13.54
CA ARG A 158 6.14 10.43 14.90
C ARG A 158 4.93 10.02 15.74
N PRO A 159 5.06 9.95 17.09
CA PRO A 159 3.93 9.65 17.97
C PRO A 159 2.72 10.56 17.70
N GLY A 160 1.55 9.96 17.58
CA GLY A 160 0.31 10.65 17.21
C GLY A 160 0.06 10.78 15.70
N TYR A 161 1.05 10.51 14.85
CA TYR A 161 0.93 10.62 13.39
C TYR A 161 0.89 9.26 12.67
N SER A 162 0.82 8.17 13.42
CA SER A 162 0.75 6.81 12.90
C SER A 162 -0.69 6.35 12.73
N GLU A 163 -1.02 5.84 11.52
CA GLU A 163 -2.33 5.22 11.27
C GLU A 163 -2.58 3.97 12.10
N HIS A 164 -1.53 3.26 12.52
CA HIS A 164 -1.67 2.10 13.41
C HIS A 164 -2.34 2.44 14.74
N GLN A 165 -2.26 3.70 15.20
CA GLN A 165 -2.96 4.14 16.41
C GLN A 165 -4.49 4.16 16.22
N THR A 166 -4.98 4.18 14.98
CA THR A 166 -6.42 4.10 14.70
C THR A 166 -7.00 2.69 14.85
N GLY A 167 -6.16 1.66 14.81
CA GLY A 167 -6.57 0.27 14.70
C GLY A 167 -7.03 -0.13 13.29
N LEU A 168 -6.83 0.73 12.30
CA LEU A 168 -7.25 0.52 10.90
C LEU A 168 -6.08 0.24 9.96
N ALA A 169 -4.84 0.26 10.44
CA ALA A 169 -3.64 -0.03 9.63
C ALA A 169 -3.00 -1.35 10.04
N PHE A 170 -2.53 -2.09 9.02
CA PHE A 170 -1.97 -3.43 9.16
C PHE A 170 -0.77 -3.61 8.23
N ASP A 171 0.36 -4.06 8.78
CA ASP A 171 1.53 -4.43 7.99
C ASP A 171 1.52 -5.95 7.78
N ILE A 172 1.52 -6.36 6.52
CA ILE A 172 1.60 -7.78 6.15
C ILE A 172 3.04 -8.27 6.29
N LEU A 173 3.19 -9.45 6.86
CA LEU A 173 4.49 -10.07 7.12
C LEU A 173 4.70 -11.29 6.20
N ASP A 174 5.96 -11.50 5.81
CA ASP A 174 6.37 -12.74 5.14
C ASP A 174 6.38 -13.93 6.13
N SER A 175 6.61 -15.13 5.64
CA SER A 175 6.65 -16.36 6.45
C SER A 175 7.78 -16.39 7.49
N HIS A 176 8.73 -15.45 7.44
CA HIS A 176 9.82 -15.28 8.40
C HIS A 176 9.51 -14.21 9.46
N GLY A 177 8.37 -13.52 9.33
CA GLY A 177 7.94 -12.45 10.24
C GLY A 177 8.56 -11.08 9.93
N ASN A 178 9.14 -10.89 8.74
CA ASN A 178 9.58 -9.59 8.26
C ASN A 178 8.45 -8.90 7.49
N LEU A 179 8.55 -7.58 7.30
CA LEU A 179 7.64 -6.85 6.42
C LEU A 179 7.67 -7.45 5.00
N LEU A 180 6.48 -7.59 4.38
CA LEU A 180 6.36 -8.16 3.02
C LEU A 180 6.94 -7.19 2.00
N ASP A 181 8.23 -7.32 1.73
CA ASP A 181 8.98 -6.47 0.82
C ASP A 181 10.06 -7.28 0.09
N GLY A 182 10.53 -6.76 -1.04
CA GLY A 182 11.61 -7.37 -1.82
C GLY A 182 11.15 -8.11 -3.08
N PRO A 183 12.08 -8.28 -4.03
CA PRO A 183 11.78 -8.88 -5.33
C PRO A 183 11.37 -10.35 -5.25
N GLU A 184 11.78 -11.07 -4.23
CA GLU A 184 11.40 -12.48 -3.99
C GLU A 184 9.92 -12.64 -3.66
N TYR A 185 9.25 -11.57 -3.21
CA TYR A 185 7.82 -11.54 -2.91
C TYR A 185 6.99 -10.83 -3.97
N SER A 186 7.57 -10.51 -5.14
CA SER A 186 6.92 -9.71 -6.19
C SER A 186 5.52 -10.20 -6.57
N ASP A 187 5.32 -11.51 -6.69
CA ASP A 187 4.03 -12.09 -7.04
C ASP A 187 2.99 -11.94 -5.91
N ALA A 188 3.43 -12.13 -4.66
CA ALA A 188 2.57 -11.92 -3.48
C ALA A 188 2.19 -10.44 -3.32
N ILE A 189 3.15 -9.53 -3.49
CA ILE A 189 2.94 -8.08 -3.46
C ILE A 189 1.99 -7.66 -4.59
N HIS A 190 2.21 -8.15 -5.81
CA HIS A 190 1.32 -7.85 -6.94
C HIS A 190 -0.12 -8.31 -6.66
N TRP A 191 -0.30 -9.52 -6.15
CA TRP A 191 -1.60 -10.02 -5.78
C TRP A 191 -2.24 -9.14 -4.68
N LEU A 192 -1.48 -8.83 -3.62
CA LEU A 192 -1.94 -7.97 -2.53
C LEU A 192 -2.43 -6.62 -3.06
N HIS A 193 -1.63 -5.96 -3.91
CA HIS A 193 -1.94 -4.65 -4.47
C HIS A 193 -3.17 -4.65 -5.38
N THR A 194 -3.48 -5.78 -6.01
CA THR A 194 -4.63 -5.89 -6.92
C THR A 194 -5.90 -6.39 -6.25
N HIS A 195 -5.83 -6.99 -5.05
CA HIS A 195 -6.99 -7.62 -4.41
C HIS A 195 -7.30 -7.08 -2.99
N ALA A 196 -6.42 -6.30 -2.38
CA ALA A 196 -6.65 -5.78 -1.03
C ALA A 196 -7.99 -5.00 -0.92
N HIS A 197 -8.39 -4.32 -2.01
CA HIS A 197 -9.64 -3.55 -2.04
C HIS A 197 -10.90 -4.43 -1.90
N GLU A 198 -10.84 -5.70 -2.30
CA GLU A 198 -11.94 -6.66 -2.14
C GLU A 198 -12.21 -7.00 -0.66
N TYR A 199 -11.21 -6.74 0.20
CA TYR A 199 -11.26 -6.93 1.66
C TYR A 199 -11.42 -5.61 2.42
N GLY A 200 -11.71 -4.52 1.73
CA GLY A 200 -11.89 -3.20 2.32
C GLY A 200 -10.60 -2.43 2.60
N PHE A 201 -9.46 -2.85 2.04
CA PHE A 201 -8.15 -2.22 2.22
C PHE A 201 -7.66 -1.47 0.98
N ILE A 202 -6.85 -0.47 1.21
CA ILE A 202 -6.00 0.15 0.20
C ILE A 202 -4.53 -0.03 0.55
N ILE A 203 -3.66 -0.02 -0.47
CA ILE A 203 -2.23 0.17 -0.28
C ILE A 203 -2.02 1.64 0.02
N ARG A 204 -1.58 1.93 1.24
CA ARG A 204 -1.59 3.30 1.76
C ARG A 204 -0.51 4.20 1.15
N PHE A 205 0.70 3.67 1.02
CA PHE A 205 1.87 4.40 0.56
C PHE A 205 2.36 3.82 -0.78
N GLN A 206 1.79 4.36 -1.85
CA GLN A 206 2.04 3.89 -3.22
C GLN A 206 3.29 4.54 -3.81
N PRO A 207 4.04 3.85 -4.70
CA PRO A 207 5.14 4.46 -5.44
C PRO A 207 4.69 5.71 -6.22
N GLY A 208 5.51 6.77 -6.14
CA GLY A 208 5.24 8.05 -6.83
C GLY A 208 4.27 8.98 -6.08
N LYS A 209 3.82 8.60 -4.87
CA LYS A 209 2.96 9.43 -4.01
C LYS A 209 3.69 9.99 -2.78
N GLU A 210 5.01 9.84 -2.70
CA GLU A 210 5.83 10.21 -1.53
C GLU A 210 5.72 11.69 -1.17
N ALA A 211 5.65 12.57 -2.18
CA ALA A 211 5.48 14.01 -1.97
C ALA A 211 4.10 14.37 -1.37
N ILE A 212 3.09 13.53 -1.62
CA ILE A 212 1.70 13.73 -1.19
C ILE A 212 1.49 13.11 0.19
N THR A 213 1.90 11.86 0.37
CA THR A 213 1.72 11.13 1.63
C THR A 213 2.75 11.53 2.70
N GLY A 214 3.94 11.96 2.26
CA GLY A 214 5.08 12.28 3.12
C GLY A 214 5.93 11.06 3.52
N TYR A 215 5.56 9.85 3.10
CA TYR A 215 6.27 8.60 3.39
C TYR A 215 6.77 7.96 2.10
N GLN A 216 7.86 7.20 2.19
CA GLN A 216 8.28 6.33 1.10
C GLN A 216 7.22 5.28 0.78
N ALA A 217 7.32 4.66 -0.39
CA ALA A 217 6.41 3.57 -0.75
C ALA A 217 6.61 2.37 0.18
N GLU A 218 5.50 1.77 0.60
CA GLU A 218 5.46 0.61 1.50
C GLU A 218 4.50 -0.44 0.91
N ALA A 219 5.06 -1.54 0.43
CA ALA A 219 4.28 -2.59 -0.24
C ALA A 219 3.36 -3.35 0.71
N TRP A 220 3.70 -3.38 1.97
CA TRP A 220 3.08 -4.16 3.05
C TRP A 220 1.98 -3.41 3.81
N HIS A 221 1.97 -2.06 3.77
CA HIS A 221 1.12 -1.24 4.63
C HIS A 221 -0.29 -1.09 4.06
N LEU A 222 -1.23 -1.76 4.70
CA LEU A 222 -2.65 -1.70 4.38
C LEU A 222 -3.38 -0.72 5.27
N ARG A 223 -4.31 0.05 4.68
CA ARG A 223 -5.25 0.88 5.42
C ARG A 223 -6.68 0.43 5.13
N TYR A 224 -7.42 0.11 6.17
CA TYR A 224 -8.83 -0.23 6.07
C TYR A 224 -9.68 1.03 5.90
N VAL A 225 -10.51 1.03 4.86
CA VAL A 225 -11.43 2.12 4.49
C VAL A 225 -12.85 1.58 4.19
N GLY A 226 -13.09 0.28 4.46
CA GLY A 226 -14.37 -0.37 4.25
C GLY A 226 -14.85 -0.32 2.81
N ASP A 227 -16.12 0.00 2.61
CA ASP A 227 -16.78 -0.03 1.30
C ASP A 227 -16.17 0.93 0.27
N ARG A 228 -15.37 1.92 0.69
CA ARG A 228 -14.69 2.85 -0.23
C ARG A 228 -13.45 2.28 -0.89
N ALA A 229 -12.96 1.13 -0.44
CA ALA A 229 -11.68 0.59 -0.90
C ALA A 229 -11.62 0.40 -2.41
N THR A 230 -12.68 -0.15 -3.01
CA THR A 230 -12.74 -0.38 -4.47
C THR A 230 -12.78 0.94 -5.25
N ASP A 231 -13.49 1.95 -4.78
CA ASP A 231 -13.56 3.26 -5.44
C ASP A 231 -12.20 3.97 -5.37
N ILE A 232 -11.54 3.94 -4.21
CA ILE A 232 -10.20 4.51 -4.05
C ILE A 232 -9.18 3.78 -4.93
N TYR A 233 -9.20 2.44 -4.94
CA TYR A 233 -8.34 1.62 -5.79
C TYR A 233 -8.51 1.97 -7.28
N ASN A 234 -9.75 2.03 -7.76
CA ASN A 234 -10.05 2.33 -9.17
C ASN A 234 -9.69 3.76 -9.56
N SER A 235 -9.67 4.69 -8.61
CA SER A 235 -9.28 6.08 -8.86
C SER A 235 -7.78 6.27 -9.09
N GLY A 236 -6.94 5.36 -8.58
CA GLY A 236 -5.48 5.49 -8.58
C GLY A 236 -4.95 6.65 -7.72
N LEU A 237 -5.80 7.20 -6.87
CA LEU A 237 -5.47 8.32 -5.98
C LEU A 237 -4.95 7.80 -4.63
N SER A 238 -4.07 8.57 -3.99
CA SER A 238 -3.78 8.41 -2.58
C SER A 238 -4.99 8.81 -1.73
N LEU A 239 -4.98 8.43 -0.46
CA LEU A 239 -6.06 8.77 0.46
C LEU A 239 -6.21 10.30 0.61
N GLU A 240 -5.09 11.03 0.64
CA GLU A 240 -5.07 12.50 0.66
C GLU A 240 -5.72 13.11 -0.58
N GLU A 241 -5.37 12.62 -1.77
CA GLU A 241 -5.94 13.11 -3.04
C GLU A 241 -7.42 12.80 -3.13
N TYR A 242 -7.83 11.58 -2.76
CA TYR A 242 -9.22 11.14 -2.83
C TYR A 242 -10.15 11.99 -1.96
N PHE A 243 -9.71 12.35 -0.76
CA PHE A 243 -10.48 13.18 0.16
C PHE A 243 -10.15 14.69 0.06
N GLY A 244 -9.21 15.09 -0.79
CA GLY A 244 -8.79 16.49 -0.92
C GLY A 244 -8.17 17.06 0.37
N VAL A 245 -7.42 16.26 1.11
CA VAL A 245 -6.83 16.60 2.41
C VAL A 245 -5.33 16.85 2.26
N ALA A 246 -4.82 17.82 3.00
CA ALA A 246 -3.39 18.13 3.00
C ALA A 246 -2.55 16.97 3.55
N GLY A 247 -1.42 16.70 2.87
CA GLY A 247 -0.42 15.72 3.27
C GLY A 247 0.99 16.26 3.14
N GLY A 248 1.98 15.40 2.85
CA GLY A 248 3.39 15.76 2.73
C GLY A 248 4.13 15.74 4.06
N GLY A 249 5.23 16.52 4.16
CA GLY A 249 6.10 16.51 5.33
C GLY A 249 5.52 17.18 6.59
N TYR A 250 6.17 16.95 7.73
CA TYR A 250 5.88 17.69 8.97
C TYR A 250 6.12 19.20 8.79
N GLU A 251 5.43 20.02 9.57
CA GLU A 251 5.70 21.45 9.71
C GLU A 251 6.88 21.71 10.63
#